data_60bc169c4b554400a8f4594fe4321e34
#
_entry.id   60bc169c4b554400a8f4594fe4321e34
#
_cell.length_a   1.000
_cell.length_b   1.000
_cell.length_c   1.000
_cell.angle_alpha   90.00
_cell.angle_beta   90.00
_cell.angle_gamma   90.00
#
_symmetry.space_group_name_H-M   'P 1'
#
loop_
_entity.id
_entity.type
_entity.pdbx_description
1 polymer ?
#
loop_
_entity_poly.entity_id
_entity_poly.type
_entity_poly.pdbx_seq_one_letter_code
_entity_poly.pdbx_strand_id
1 'polypeptide(L)'
;RRIIFVLSGLKTLEDRAQEAEIIVNWAFRQFKMENFSSGGSEIGKAKVWNGKSRHVTLVLEGDLNVMQPVLSSGVPSFAIEYIGPIKAPIRKGDKIAELVINTPDLPETRHYLFAGNTVFEGGFFVKVRTAGQYLINMLFTNKEESL
;
A
#
# COMPACT_ATOMS: atom_id res chain seq x y z
N ARG A 1 15.20 8.56 14.25
CA ARG A 1 15.06 7.13 13.99
C ARG A 1 15.16 6.34 15.31
N ARG A 2 14.17 5.51 15.61
CA ARG A 2 14.10 4.69 16.82
C ARG A 2 14.41 3.24 16.49
N ILE A 3 15.32 2.61 17.26
CA ILE A 3 15.63 1.20 17.16
C ILE A 3 15.26 0.56 18.50
N ILE A 4 14.61 -0.60 18.45
CA ILE A 4 14.28 -1.40 19.64
C ILE A 4 14.89 -2.78 19.41
N PHE A 5 15.68 -3.26 20.36
CA PHE A 5 16.27 -4.59 20.33
C PHE A 5 16.30 -5.19 21.73
N VAL A 6 16.40 -6.50 21.81
CA VAL A 6 16.48 -7.24 23.06
C VAL A 6 17.72 -8.15 23.00
N LEU A 7 18.56 -8.07 24.01
CA LEU A 7 19.72 -8.94 24.18
C LEU A 7 19.49 -9.89 25.35
N SER A 8 19.75 -11.18 25.14
CA SER A 8 19.66 -12.20 26.18
C SER A 8 20.78 -13.23 26.04
N GLY A 9 21.04 -14.00 27.10
CA GLY A 9 22.05 -15.09 27.10
C GLY A 9 23.49 -14.64 27.20
N LEU A 10 23.80 -13.39 27.46
CA LEU A 10 25.13 -12.86 27.63
C LEU A 10 25.61 -13.07 29.08
N LYS A 11 26.89 -13.47 29.23
CA LYS A 11 27.40 -13.90 30.54
C LYS A 11 27.78 -12.74 31.45
N THR A 12 28.24 -11.62 30.91
CA THR A 12 28.71 -10.46 31.68
C THR A 12 27.98 -9.19 31.29
N LEU A 13 28.04 -8.14 32.10
CA LEU A 13 27.56 -6.80 31.79
C LEU A 13 28.39 -6.16 30.69
N GLU A 14 29.67 -6.49 30.63
CA GLU A 14 30.62 -5.97 29.64
C GLU A 14 30.30 -6.52 28.24
N ASP A 15 30.09 -7.85 28.14
CA ASP A 15 29.60 -8.48 26.90
C ASP A 15 28.30 -7.81 26.41
N ARG A 16 27.36 -7.52 27.33
CA ARG A 16 26.10 -6.88 27.01
C ARG A 16 26.28 -5.48 26.42
N ALA A 17 27.20 -4.70 27.00
CA ALA A 17 27.47 -3.33 26.51
C ALA A 17 28.12 -3.38 25.11
N GLN A 18 29.07 -4.25 24.88
CA GLN A 18 29.77 -4.43 23.60
C GLN A 18 28.79 -4.91 22.52
N GLU A 19 27.99 -5.93 22.76
CA GLU A 19 27.02 -6.43 21.81
C GLU A 19 25.94 -5.42 21.49
N ALA A 20 25.51 -4.64 22.48
CA ALA A 20 24.55 -3.54 22.25
C ALA A 20 25.13 -2.48 21.31
N GLU A 21 26.38 -2.07 21.51
CA GLU A 21 27.06 -1.10 20.65
C GLU A 21 27.21 -1.63 19.22
N ILE A 22 27.62 -2.87 19.06
CA ILE A 22 27.78 -3.54 17.75
C ILE A 22 26.43 -3.53 17.00
N ILE A 23 25.34 -3.96 17.64
CA ILE A 23 24.01 -4.04 17.03
C ILE A 23 23.50 -2.65 16.64
N VAL A 24 23.64 -1.65 17.49
CA VAL A 24 23.22 -0.28 17.21
C VAL A 24 24.00 0.27 16.01
N ASN A 25 25.33 0.16 16.03
CA ASN A 25 26.18 0.63 14.94
C ASN A 25 25.85 -0.08 13.62
N TRP A 26 25.65 -1.41 13.66
CA TRP A 26 25.24 -2.20 12.51
C TRP A 26 23.89 -1.68 11.94
N ALA A 27 22.87 -1.55 12.79
CA ALA A 27 21.54 -1.13 12.35
C ALA A 27 21.50 0.29 11.74
N PHE A 28 22.34 1.21 12.24
CA PHE A 28 22.45 2.55 11.65
C PHE A 28 23.23 2.59 10.34
N ARG A 29 24.19 1.68 10.16
CA ARG A 29 25.02 1.62 8.94
C ARG A 29 24.37 0.82 7.82
N GLN A 30 23.64 -0.26 8.15
CA GLN A 30 23.13 -1.20 7.15
C GLN A 30 21.76 -0.82 6.61
N PHE A 31 21.02 0.07 7.27
CA PHE A 31 19.68 0.47 6.84
C PHE A 31 19.56 1.97 6.75
N LYS A 32 18.90 2.45 5.69
CA LYS A 32 18.44 3.82 5.52
C LYS A 32 16.92 3.89 5.53
N MET A 33 16.38 5.03 5.99
CA MET A 33 14.96 5.36 5.84
C MET A 33 14.84 6.35 4.71
N GLU A 34 13.92 6.11 3.79
CA GLU A 34 13.63 6.99 2.67
C GLU A 34 12.16 7.38 2.70
N ASN A 35 11.87 8.68 2.58
CA ASN A 35 10.50 9.18 2.51
C ASN A 35 10.03 9.12 1.06
N PHE A 36 9.02 8.30 0.78
CA PHE A 36 8.45 8.11 -0.56
C PHE A 36 7.21 8.96 -0.80
N SER A 37 6.47 9.31 0.25
CA SER A 37 5.25 10.12 0.13
C SER A 37 4.89 10.78 1.44
N SER A 38 4.37 11.99 1.36
CA SER A 38 3.80 12.69 2.51
C SER A 38 2.34 12.30 2.72
N GLY A 39 1.88 12.35 3.97
CA GLY A 39 0.48 12.08 4.33
C GLY A 39 -0.49 12.96 3.55
N GLY A 40 -1.60 12.36 3.13
CA GLY A 40 -2.62 13.01 2.31
C GLY A 40 -2.30 13.11 0.81
N SER A 41 -1.08 12.77 0.39
CA SER A 41 -0.73 12.75 -1.05
C SER A 41 -1.49 11.67 -1.80
N GLU A 42 -1.83 11.96 -3.06
CA GLU A 42 -2.45 10.97 -3.95
C GLU A 42 -1.40 9.90 -4.31
N ILE A 43 -1.72 8.64 -3.98
CA ILE A 43 -0.92 7.46 -4.31
C ILE A 43 -1.41 6.82 -5.61
N GLY A 44 -2.71 6.93 -5.88
CA GLY A 44 -3.32 6.34 -7.06
C GLY A 44 -4.82 6.49 -7.09
N LYS A 45 -5.47 5.72 -7.97
CA LYS A 45 -6.94 5.74 -8.13
C LYS A 45 -7.48 4.32 -8.21
N ALA A 46 -8.60 4.06 -7.51
CA ALA A 46 -9.34 2.82 -7.63
C ALA A 46 -10.60 3.01 -8.48
N LYS A 47 -11.00 1.95 -9.22
CA LYS A 47 -12.22 1.95 -10.02
C LYS A 47 -13.45 1.86 -9.13
N VAL A 48 -14.46 2.66 -9.44
CA VAL A 48 -15.73 2.70 -8.70
C VAL A 48 -16.88 2.18 -9.57
N TRP A 49 -17.70 1.34 -8.96
CA TRP A 49 -18.93 0.82 -9.57
C TRP A 49 -20.15 1.57 -9.04
N ASN A 50 -21.09 1.89 -9.95
CA ASN A 50 -22.34 2.62 -9.66
C ASN A 50 -22.15 3.99 -9.00
N GLY A 51 -20.97 4.62 -9.13
CA GLY A 51 -20.68 5.94 -8.61
C GLY A 51 -20.91 7.05 -9.62
N LYS A 52 -21.15 8.30 -9.13
CA LYS A 52 -21.14 9.50 -9.96
C LYS A 52 -19.75 9.73 -10.60
N SER A 53 -18.68 9.34 -9.90
CA SER A 53 -17.32 9.27 -10.44
C SER A 53 -16.94 7.82 -10.74
N ARG A 54 -16.17 7.61 -11.80
CA ARG A 54 -15.62 6.29 -12.17
C ARG A 54 -14.44 5.86 -11.32
N HIS A 55 -13.81 6.80 -10.63
CA HIS A 55 -12.63 6.57 -9.81
C HIS A 55 -12.75 7.31 -8.49
N VAL A 56 -12.11 6.77 -7.47
CA VAL A 56 -11.86 7.40 -6.19
C VAL A 56 -10.35 7.54 -6.02
N THR A 57 -9.91 8.69 -5.51
CA THR A 57 -8.51 8.94 -5.18
C THR A 57 -8.11 8.14 -3.94
N LEU A 58 -6.94 7.55 -3.98
CA LEU A 58 -6.34 6.80 -2.87
C LEU A 58 -5.25 7.64 -2.22
N VAL A 59 -5.32 7.79 -0.91
CA VAL A 59 -4.35 8.56 -0.11
C VAL A 59 -3.87 7.75 1.09
N LEU A 60 -2.67 8.08 1.57
CA LEU A 60 -2.16 7.60 2.86
C LEU A 60 -2.60 8.56 3.97
N GLU A 61 -2.81 8.03 5.19
CA GLU A 61 -3.12 8.84 6.36
C GLU A 61 -1.90 9.63 6.86
N GLY A 62 -0.72 9.03 6.75
CA GLY A 62 0.55 9.63 7.20
C GLY A 62 1.67 9.48 6.18
N ASP A 63 2.85 9.98 6.54
CA ASP A 63 4.04 9.88 5.71
C ASP A 63 4.46 8.43 5.50
N LEU A 64 4.84 8.10 4.27
CA LEU A 64 5.37 6.81 3.89
C LEU A 64 6.89 6.81 3.96
N ASN A 65 7.42 6.23 5.01
CA ASN A 65 8.85 6.03 5.19
C ASN A 65 9.16 4.55 5.00
N VAL A 66 10.00 4.22 4.02
CA VAL A 66 10.39 2.85 3.69
C VAL A 66 11.82 2.61 4.13
N MET A 67 12.03 1.53 4.88
CA MET A 67 13.36 1.08 5.27
C MET A 67 13.99 0.31 4.10
N GLN A 68 15.24 0.61 3.81
CA GLN A 68 16.00 -0.05 2.76
C GLN A 68 17.39 -0.46 3.27
N PRO A 69 17.88 -1.66 2.93
CA PRO A 69 19.28 -2.01 3.15
C PRO A 69 20.18 -1.11 2.29
N VAL A 70 21.25 -0.59 2.88
CA VAL A 70 22.21 0.31 2.17
C VAL A 70 22.93 -0.41 1.03
N LEU A 71 23.22 -1.71 1.21
CA LEU A 71 23.94 -2.53 0.25
C LEU A 71 23.02 -3.31 -0.72
N SER A 72 21.70 -3.17 -0.59
CA SER A 72 20.78 -3.82 -1.53
C SER A 72 20.88 -3.14 -2.90
N SER A 73 21.04 -3.94 -3.94
CA SER A 73 21.08 -3.46 -5.33
C SER A 73 19.69 -3.28 -5.96
N GLY A 74 18.64 -3.62 -5.23
CA GLY A 74 17.26 -3.53 -5.72
C GLY A 74 16.55 -2.24 -5.29
N VAL A 75 15.56 -1.84 -6.09
CA VAL A 75 14.67 -0.72 -5.80
C VAL A 75 13.35 -1.28 -5.23
N PRO A 76 12.76 -0.68 -4.18
CA PRO A 76 11.44 -1.09 -3.71
C PRO A 76 10.40 -1.01 -4.80
N SER A 77 9.54 -2.01 -4.89
CA SER A 77 8.39 -2.00 -5.78
C SER A 77 7.10 -1.75 -5.00
N PHE A 78 6.17 -1.04 -5.63
CA PHE A 78 4.91 -0.62 -5.03
C PHE A 78 3.75 -1.17 -5.85
N ALA A 79 2.79 -1.80 -5.19
CA ALA A 79 1.56 -2.28 -5.81
C ALA A 79 0.35 -1.83 -5.01
N ILE A 80 -0.72 -1.44 -5.69
CA ILE A 80 -2.00 -1.10 -5.05
C ILE A 80 -2.93 -2.29 -5.20
N GLU A 81 -3.37 -2.85 -4.09
CA GLU A 81 -4.29 -3.96 -4.03
C GLU A 81 -5.65 -3.50 -3.47
N TYR A 82 -6.73 -3.86 -4.14
CA TYR A 82 -8.09 -3.63 -3.67
C TYR A 82 -9.07 -4.63 -4.30
N ILE A 83 -10.16 -4.91 -3.60
CA ILE A 83 -11.25 -5.71 -4.14
C ILE A 83 -12.10 -4.79 -5.01
N GLY A 84 -11.94 -4.90 -6.31
CA GLY A 84 -12.56 -3.97 -7.23
C GLY A 84 -13.46 -4.60 -8.28
N PRO A 85 -14.29 -3.76 -8.89
CA PRO A 85 -14.49 -2.32 -8.65
C PRO A 85 -15.22 -2.03 -7.33
N ILE A 86 -14.81 -0.95 -6.63
CA ILE A 86 -15.38 -0.57 -5.33
C ILE A 86 -16.78 0.02 -5.52
N LYS A 87 -17.77 -0.52 -4.81
CA LYS A 87 -19.16 -0.07 -4.94
C LYS A 87 -19.39 1.25 -4.23
N ALA A 88 -20.00 2.22 -4.93
CA ALA A 88 -20.51 3.46 -4.32
C ALA A 88 -21.74 3.19 -3.42
N PRO A 89 -22.00 4.03 -2.38
CA PRO A 89 -21.29 5.26 -2.05
C PRO A 89 -19.97 4.99 -1.30
N ILE A 90 -18.97 5.87 -1.49
CA ILE A 90 -17.70 5.85 -0.79
C ILE A 90 -17.54 7.19 -0.09
N ARG A 91 -17.20 7.19 1.19
CA ARG A 91 -16.96 8.42 1.95
C ARG A 91 -15.47 8.70 2.00
N LYS A 92 -15.10 9.99 1.97
CA LYS A 92 -13.71 10.38 2.24
C LYS A 92 -13.28 9.82 3.60
N GLY A 93 -12.12 9.17 3.63
CA GLY A 93 -11.58 8.51 4.82
C GLY A 93 -11.95 7.03 4.96
N ASP A 94 -12.81 6.47 4.10
CA ASP A 94 -13.06 5.03 4.11
C ASP A 94 -11.77 4.27 3.72
N LYS A 95 -11.46 3.20 4.45
CA LYS A 95 -10.37 2.28 4.12
C LYS A 95 -10.81 1.39 2.97
N ILE A 96 -10.17 1.52 1.80
CA ILE A 96 -10.66 0.90 0.56
C ILE A 96 -9.61 0.15 -0.25
N ALA A 97 -8.33 0.28 0.10
CA ALA A 97 -7.25 -0.38 -0.61
C ALA A 97 -6.04 -0.60 0.32
N GLU A 98 -5.06 -1.32 -0.17
CA GLU A 98 -3.76 -1.50 0.47
C GLU A 98 -2.63 -1.16 -0.51
N LEU A 99 -1.61 -0.50 -0.02
CA LEU A 99 -0.32 -0.33 -0.69
C LEU A 99 0.61 -1.43 -0.20
N VAL A 100 1.01 -2.29 -1.12
CA VAL A 100 1.96 -3.37 -0.87
C VAL A 100 3.33 -2.91 -1.31
N ILE A 101 4.32 -3.02 -0.43
CA ILE A 101 5.69 -2.61 -0.68
C ILE A 101 6.60 -3.81 -0.54
N ASN A 102 7.26 -4.17 -1.63
CA ASN A 102 8.27 -5.19 -1.67
C ASN A 102 9.65 -4.53 -1.73
N THR A 103 10.37 -4.56 -0.62
CA THR A 103 11.76 -4.12 -0.53
C THR A 103 12.66 -5.34 -0.63
N PRO A 104 13.68 -5.35 -1.52
CA PRO A 104 14.62 -6.46 -1.59
C PRO A 104 15.24 -6.77 -0.23
N ASP A 105 15.41 -8.05 0.07
CA ASP A 105 15.98 -8.57 1.31
C ASP A 105 15.22 -8.24 2.60
N LEU A 106 14.01 -7.69 2.50
CA LEU A 106 13.13 -7.41 3.63
C LEU A 106 11.74 -8.03 3.42
N PRO A 107 11.02 -8.32 4.51
CA PRO A 107 9.62 -8.76 4.41
C PRO A 107 8.74 -7.72 3.73
N GLU A 108 7.74 -8.18 2.99
CA GLU A 108 6.69 -7.35 2.43
C GLU A 108 6.00 -6.52 3.53
N THR A 109 5.75 -5.25 3.25
CA THR A 109 4.99 -4.38 4.13
C THR A 109 3.71 -3.90 3.45
N ARG A 110 2.64 -3.73 4.24
CA ARG A 110 1.32 -3.33 3.78
C ARG A 110 0.86 -2.09 4.54
N HIS A 111 0.38 -1.09 3.80
CA HIS A 111 -0.16 0.15 4.36
C HIS A 111 -1.57 0.35 3.83
N TYR A 112 -2.50 0.74 4.70
CA TYR A 112 -3.86 1.02 4.28
C TYR A 112 -3.95 2.30 3.47
N LEU A 113 -4.75 2.24 2.39
CA LEU A 113 -5.09 3.39 1.59
C LEU A 113 -6.56 3.77 1.82
N PHE A 114 -6.76 5.06 1.96
CA PHE A 114 -8.05 5.65 2.27
C PHE A 114 -8.60 6.44 1.10
N ALA A 115 -9.93 6.58 1.04
CA ALA A 115 -10.59 7.42 0.06
C ALA A 115 -10.23 8.90 0.29
N GLY A 116 -9.57 9.53 -0.66
CA GLY A 116 -9.21 10.96 -0.62
C GLY A 116 -10.39 11.89 -0.87
N ASN A 117 -11.46 11.38 -1.51
CA ASN A 117 -12.68 12.13 -1.83
C ASN A 117 -13.92 11.24 -1.66
N THR A 118 -15.07 11.88 -1.47
CA THR A 118 -16.36 11.20 -1.43
C THR A 118 -16.87 10.94 -2.85
N VAL A 119 -17.38 9.73 -3.11
CA VAL A 119 -18.05 9.35 -4.35
C VAL A 119 -19.48 8.94 -4.03
N PHE A 120 -20.44 9.74 -4.45
CA PHE A 120 -21.86 9.46 -4.28
C PHE A 120 -22.36 8.40 -5.27
N GLU A 121 -23.44 7.72 -4.94
CA GLU A 121 -24.10 6.84 -5.90
C GLU A 121 -24.51 7.59 -7.17
N GLY A 122 -24.33 6.95 -8.30
CA GLY A 122 -24.87 7.40 -9.58
C GLY A 122 -26.36 7.21 -9.67
N GLY A 123 -27.04 8.10 -10.41
CA GLY A 123 -28.47 7.97 -10.72
C GLY A 123 -28.75 6.77 -11.65
N PHE A 124 -30.04 6.59 -11.98
CA PHE A 124 -30.51 5.46 -12.78
C PHE A 124 -29.71 5.23 -14.08
N PHE A 125 -29.41 6.28 -14.83
CA PHE A 125 -28.61 6.18 -16.07
C PHE A 125 -27.19 5.66 -15.87
N VAL A 126 -26.57 5.96 -14.73
CA VAL A 126 -25.24 5.43 -14.39
C VAL A 126 -25.33 3.93 -14.12
N LYS A 127 -26.37 3.49 -13.41
CA LYS A 127 -26.61 2.07 -13.10
C LYS A 127 -26.84 1.25 -14.38
N VAL A 128 -27.67 1.75 -15.31
CA VAL A 128 -27.93 1.10 -16.61
C VAL A 128 -26.66 1.00 -17.45
N ARG A 129 -25.87 2.09 -17.52
CA ARG A 129 -24.61 2.10 -18.28
C ARG A 129 -23.59 1.12 -17.70
N THR A 130 -23.47 1.05 -16.37
CA THR A 130 -22.52 0.16 -15.69
C THR A 130 -22.92 -1.31 -15.89
N ALA A 131 -24.21 -1.63 -15.85
CA ALA A 131 -24.73 -2.96 -16.14
C ALA A 131 -24.48 -3.35 -17.60
N GLY A 132 -24.67 -2.45 -18.55
CA GLY A 132 -24.36 -2.67 -19.97
C GLY A 132 -22.87 -2.94 -20.22
N GLN A 133 -21.99 -2.19 -19.60
CA GLN A 133 -20.55 -2.39 -19.70
C GLN A 133 -20.09 -3.74 -19.10
N TYR A 134 -20.72 -4.18 -18.01
CA TYR A 134 -20.46 -5.49 -17.41
C TYR A 134 -20.86 -6.63 -18.34
N LEU A 135 -22.05 -6.55 -18.96
CA LEU A 135 -22.52 -7.54 -19.93
C LEU A 135 -21.63 -7.61 -21.17
N ILE A 136 -21.19 -6.47 -21.68
CA ILE A 136 -20.27 -6.41 -22.83
C ILE A 136 -18.94 -7.08 -22.48
N ASN A 137 -18.34 -6.76 -21.35
CA ASN A 137 -17.08 -7.37 -20.91
C ASN A 137 -17.22 -8.89 -20.71
N MET A 138 -18.33 -9.35 -20.13
CA MET A 138 -18.60 -10.80 -19.96
C MET A 138 -18.71 -11.54 -21.30
N LEU A 139 -19.32 -10.92 -22.30
CA LEU A 139 -19.45 -11.52 -23.64
C LEU A 139 -18.11 -11.56 -24.39
N PHE A 140 -17.23 -10.59 -24.18
CA PHE A 140 -15.91 -10.57 -24.84
C PHE A 140 -14.88 -11.45 -24.14
N THR A 141 -14.93 -11.59 -22.80
CA THR A 141 -14.00 -12.47 -22.05
C THR A 141 -14.27 -13.94 -22.33
N ASN A 142 -15.52 -14.36 -22.51
CA ASN A 142 -15.86 -15.73 -22.89
C ASN A 142 -15.47 -16.13 -24.32
N LYS A 143 -15.00 -15.18 -25.14
CA LYS A 143 -14.59 -15.46 -26.53
C LYS A 143 -13.11 -15.81 -26.65
N GLU A 144 -12.29 -15.51 -25.65
CA GLU A 144 -10.87 -15.84 -25.64
C GLU A 144 -10.55 -17.21 -25.05
N GLU A 145 -11.50 -17.84 -24.33
CA GLU A 145 -11.34 -19.20 -23.79
C GLU A 145 -11.79 -20.32 -24.74
N SER A 146 -12.21 -19.98 -25.97
CA SER A 146 -12.73 -20.99 -26.95
C SER A 146 -11.94 -21.02 -28.27
N LEU A 147 -10.62 -20.72 -28.23
CA LEU A 147 -9.71 -20.92 -29.36
C LEU A 147 -8.51 -21.77 -28.96
#